data_56d6fa73507fcb93a2e61c47222a5319
#
_entry.id   56d6fa73507fcb93a2e61c47222a5319
#
_cell.length_a   1.000
_cell.length_b   1.000
_cell.length_c   1.000
_cell.angle_alpha   90.00
_cell.angle_beta   90.00
_cell.angle_gamma   90.00
#
_symmetry.space_group_name_H-M   'P 1'
#
loop_
_entity.id
_entity.type
_entity.pdbx_description
1 polymer ?
#
loop_
_entity_poly.entity_id
_entity_poly.type
_entity_poly.pdbx_seq_one_letter_code
_entity_poly.pdbx_strand_id
1 'polypeptide(L)'
;MRQTSRASDVLSEHGIDPVALASKEHLGILNGTAFSASVGALAVHEAIHLSLLAQVCTAMGTEALLGARGSFDPFIHAIARPHPGQVSYLSSFAYLFSF
;
A
#
# COMPACT_ATOMS: atom_id res chain seq x y z
N MET A 1 -4.58 -20.60 12.46
CA MET A 1 -5.71 -19.80 13.01
C MET A 1 -5.15 -18.86 14.06
N ARG A 2 -5.45 -17.56 14.02
CA ARG A 2 -5.13 -16.65 15.11
C ARG A 2 -6.05 -16.95 16.28
N GLN A 3 -5.50 -17.31 17.42
CA GLN A 3 -6.24 -17.53 18.66
C GLN A 3 -6.25 -16.21 19.44
N THR A 4 -7.43 -15.77 19.83
CA THR A 4 -7.57 -14.55 20.65
C THR A 4 -7.52 -14.95 22.12
N SER A 5 -6.57 -14.38 22.86
CA SER A 5 -6.38 -14.62 24.29
C SER A 5 -6.43 -13.30 25.05
N ARG A 6 -6.68 -13.32 26.36
CA ARG A 6 -6.57 -12.12 27.18
C ARG A 6 -5.11 -11.69 27.30
N ALA A 7 -4.86 -10.40 27.27
CA ALA A 7 -3.49 -9.87 27.36
C ALA A 7 -2.83 -10.28 28.69
N SER A 8 -3.54 -10.27 29.81
CA SER A 8 -3.05 -10.74 31.10
C SER A 8 -2.50 -12.16 31.10
N ASP A 9 -3.19 -13.05 30.40
CA ASP A 9 -2.85 -14.47 30.38
C ASP A 9 -1.57 -14.68 29.55
N VAL A 10 -1.50 -14.01 28.40
CA VAL A 10 -0.32 -14.08 27.52
C VAL A 10 0.90 -13.43 28.18
N LEU A 11 0.75 -12.30 28.84
CA LEU A 11 1.84 -11.66 29.56
C LEU A 11 2.37 -12.55 30.69
N SER A 12 1.48 -13.15 31.46
CA SER A 12 1.84 -14.09 32.54
C SER A 12 2.57 -15.32 32.00
N GLU A 13 2.10 -15.90 30.89
CA GLU A 13 2.74 -17.05 30.24
C GLU A 13 4.17 -16.74 29.78
N HIS A 14 4.45 -15.50 29.38
CA HIS A 14 5.76 -15.06 28.93
C HIS A 14 6.61 -14.43 30.03
N GLY A 15 6.14 -14.43 31.28
CA GLY A 15 6.86 -13.85 32.43
C GLY A 15 7.06 -12.33 32.31
N ILE A 16 6.13 -11.65 31.63
CA ILE A 16 6.16 -10.19 31.45
C ILE A 16 5.19 -9.55 32.44
N ASP A 17 5.71 -8.72 33.34
CA ASP A 17 4.88 -7.97 34.28
C ASP A 17 4.13 -6.83 33.53
N PRO A 18 2.82 -6.69 33.76
CA PRO A 18 2.06 -5.58 33.20
C PRO A 18 2.57 -4.24 33.74
N VAL A 19 2.63 -3.22 32.87
CA VAL A 19 2.98 -1.87 33.28
C VAL A 19 1.90 -1.32 34.21
N ALA A 20 2.27 -0.96 35.44
CA ALA A 20 1.38 -0.31 36.36
C ALA A 20 1.09 1.12 35.91
N LEU A 21 -0.17 1.39 35.58
CA LEU A 21 -0.60 2.71 35.14
C LEU A 21 -1.22 3.51 36.30
N ALA A 22 -0.78 4.75 36.48
CA ALA A 22 -1.37 5.69 37.39
C ALA A 22 -2.66 6.33 36.83
N SER A 23 -3.31 7.15 37.60
CA SER A 23 -4.53 7.84 37.17
C SER A 23 -4.32 8.64 35.90
N LYS A 24 -5.18 8.44 34.91
CA LYS A 24 -5.17 9.07 33.56
C LYS A 24 -4.03 8.67 32.62
N GLU A 25 -3.06 7.87 33.01
CA GLU A 25 -1.96 7.46 32.10
C GLU A 25 -2.45 6.62 30.93
N HIS A 26 -3.49 5.79 31.13
CA HIS A 26 -4.12 5.05 30.04
C HIS A 26 -4.70 5.94 28.92
N LEU A 27 -5.14 7.16 29.26
CA LEU A 27 -5.61 8.13 28.27
C LEU A 27 -4.46 8.61 27.38
N GLY A 28 -3.26 8.77 27.92
CA GLY A 28 -2.07 9.11 27.13
C GLY A 28 -1.69 8.05 26.11
N ILE A 29 -1.98 6.78 26.42
CA ILE A 29 -1.70 5.65 25.51
C ILE A 29 -2.79 5.51 24.45
N LEU A 30 -4.05 5.72 24.81
CA LEU A 30 -5.20 5.47 23.93
C LEU A 30 -5.64 6.70 23.13
N ASN A 31 -5.34 7.91 23.60
CA ASN A 31 -5.72 9.15 22.94
C ASN A 31 -4.77 9.44 21.78
N GLY A 32 -5.14 8.98 20.60
CA GLY A 32 -4.39 9.23 19.39
C GLY A 32 -4.94 8.44 18.22
N THR A 33 -4.42 8.72 17.03
CA THR A 33 -4.81 8.06 15.76
C THR A 33 -3.90 6.89 15.39
N ALA A 34 -3.07 6.40 16.32
CA ALA A 34 -2.07 5.37 16.05
C ALA A 34 -2.69 4.08 15.47
N PHE A 35 -3.84 3.65 15.97
CA PHE A 35 -4.55 2.48 15.45
C PHE A 35 -5.02 2.69 14.01
N SER A 36 -5.68 3.81 13.75
CA SER A 36 -6.15 4.17 12.41
C SER A 36 -4.98 4.38 11.44
N ALA A 37 -3.92 5.05 11.90
CA ALA A 37 -2.72 5.30 11.11
C ALA A 37 -2.00 4.00 10.74
N SER A 38 -1.89 3.04 11.66
CA SER A 38 -1.25 1.75 11.40
C SER A 38 -2.04 0.91 10.39
N VAL A 39 -3.36 0.85 10.52
CA VAL A 39 -4.22 0.17 9.54
C VAL A 39 -4.15 0.88 8.19
N GLY A 40 -4.19 2.22 8.19
CA GLY A 40 -4.04 3.03 6.98
C GLY A 40 -2.71 2.81 6.28
N ALA A 41 -1.61 2.74 7.03
CA ALA A 41 -0.28 2.48 6.47
C ALA A 41 -0.19 1.10 5.79
N LEU A 42 -0.75 0.07 6.40
CA LEU A 42 -0.80 -1.27 5.80
C LEU A 42 -1.66 -1.27 4.53
N ALA A 43 -2.83 -0.64 4.56
CA ALA A 43 -3.70 -0.54 3.40
C ALA A 43 -3.06 0.23 2.24
N VAL A 44 -2.37 1.33 2.52
CA VAL A 44 -1.62 2.10 1.50
C VAL A 44 -0.48 1.27 0.92
N HIS A 45 0.24 0.54 1.75
CA HIS A 45 1.30 -0.36 1.30
C HIS A 45 0.77 -1.41 0.30
N GLU A 46 -0.33 -2.07 0.63
CA GLU A 46 -0.97 -3.04 -0.26
C GLU A 46 -1.50 -2.37 -1.56
N ALA A 47 -2.09 -1.19 -1.46
CA ALA A 47 -2.58 -0.44 -2.61
C ALA A 47 -1.45 -0.07 -3.59
N ILE A 48 -0.28 0.32 -3.10
CA ILE A 48 0.90 0.58 -3.93
C ILE A 48 1.32 -0.69 -4.68
N HIS A 49 1.40 -1.84 -3.99
CA HIS A 49 1.75 -3.10 -4.63
C HIS A 49 0.74 -3.53 -5.70
N LEU A 50 -0.55 -3.38 -5.42
CA LEU A 50 -1.60 -3.66 -6.40
C LEU A 50 -1.53 -2.74 -7.62
N SER A 51 -1.22 -1.47 -7.40
CA SER A 51 -1.03 -0.50 -8.49
C SER A 51 0.14 -0.88 -9.40
N LEU A 52 1.27 -1.26 -8.82
CA LEU A 52 2.44 -1.73 -9.57
C LEU A 52 2.14 -3.03 -10.33
N LEU A 53 1.47 -3.98 -9.68
CA LEU A 53 1.08 -5.23 -10.31
C LEU A 53 0.13 -5.01 -11.49
N ALA A 54 -0.83 -4.09 -11.36
CA ALA A 54 -1.74 -3.72 -12.45
C ALA A 54 -0.98 -3.16 -13.67
N GLN A 55 0.07 -2.37 -13.43
CA GLN A 55 0.94 -1.87 -14.49
C GLN A 55 1.66 -3.01 -15.22
N VAL A 56 2.25 -3.92 -14.47
CA VAL A 56 2.94 -5.10 -15.04
C VAL A 56 1.95 -5.96 -15.84
N CYS A 57 0.78 -6.24 -15.29
CA CYS A 57 -0.25 -7.02 -15.98
C CYS A 57 -0.72 -6.34 -17.29
N THR A 58 -0.86 -5.02 -17.29
CA THR A 58 -1.22 -4.27 -18.50
C THR A 58 -0.13 -4.37 -19.56
N ALA A 59 1.12 -4.25 -19.15
CA ALA A 59 2.26 -4.39 -20.04
C ALA A 59 2.32 -5.79 -20.67
N MET A 60 2.27 -6.83 -19.85
CA MET A 60 2.26 -8.22 -20.31
C MET A 60 1.07 -8.50 -21.23
N GLY A 61 -0.12 -7.99 -20.91
CA GLY A 61 -1.30 -8.12 -21.75
C GLY A 61 -1.14 -7.43 -23.10
N THR A 62 -0.54 -6.25 -23.12
CA THR A 62 -0.27 -5.51 -24.35
C THR A 62 0.72 -6.27 -25.23
N GLU A 63 1.77 -6.83 -24.67
CA GLU A 63 2.75 -7.63 -25.40
C GLU A 63 2.13 -8.92 -25.94
N ALA A 64 1.41 -9.67 -25.11
CA ALA A 64 0.76 -10.91 -25.48
C ALA A 64 -0.27 -10.75 -26.60
N LEU A 65 -0.94 -9.62 -26.65
CA LEU A 65 -1.93 -9.27 -27.68
C LEU A 65 -1.32 -8.57 -28.91
N LEU A 66 0.00 -8.43 -28.98
CA LEU A 66 0.72 -7.69 -30.03
C LEU A 66 0.20 -6.26 -30.18
N GLY A 67 -0.06 -5.58 -29.05
CA GLY A 67 -0.56 -4.22 -28.99
C GLY A 67 0.43 -3.19 -29.56
N ALA A 68 -0.10 -2.10 -30.10
CA ALA A 68 0.71 -1.05 -30.70
C ALA A 68 1.29 -0.12 -29.63
N ARG A 69 2.62 0.06 -29.59
CA ARG A 69 3.32 0.99 -28.70
C ARG A 69 2.79 2.44 -28.81
N GLY A 70 2.38 2.86 -30.01
CA GLY A 70 1.84 4.21 -30.24
C GLY A 70 0.59 4.53 -29.42
N SER A 71 -0.14 3.53 -28.91
CA SER A 71 -1.26 3.71 -28.00
C SER A 71 -0.85 4.26 -26.62
N PHE A 72 0.43 4.18 -26.30
CA PHE A 72 1.02 4.63 -25.04
C PHE A 72 1.96 5.83 -25.24
N ASP A 73 1.83 6.54 -26.37
CA ASP A 73 2.66 7.71 -26.64
C ASP A 73 2.47 8.79 -25.57
N PRO A 74 3.53 9.34 -25.00
CA PRO A 74 3.46 10.39 -23.99
C PRO A 74 2.63 11.60 -24.40
N PHE A 75 2.57 11.93 -25.69
CA PHE A 75 1.74 13.02 -26.21
C PHE A 75 0.27 12.86 -25.86
N ILE A 76 -0.24 11.63 -25.91
CA ILE A 76 -1.66 11.33 -25.63
C ILE A 76 -2.02 11.74 -24.21
N HIS A 77 -1.14 11.47 -23.25
CA HIS A 77 -1.42 11.64 -21.83
C HIS A 77 -0.90 12.95 -21.24
N ALA A 78 0.09 13.56 -21.88
CA ALA A 78 0.66 14.83 -21.44
C ALA A 78 -0.03 16.04 -22.08
N ILE A 79 -0.48 15.91 -23.33
CA ILE A 79 -0.96 17.04 -24.15
C ILE A 79 -2.42 16.85 -24.60
N ALA A 80 -2.74 15.71 -25.22
CA ALA A 80 -4.07 15.51 -25.78
C ALA A 80 -5.15 15.31 -24.71
N ARG A 81 -4.83 14.55 -23.67
CA ARG A 81 -5.70 14.28 -22.52
C ARG A 81 -4.87 14.24 -21.22
N PRO A 82 -4.47 15.37 -20.67
CA PRO A 82 -3.60 15.41 -19.52
C PRO A 82 -4.28 14.79 -18.29
N HIS A 83 -3.76 13.67 -17.85
CA HIS A 83 -4.17 12.97 -16.65
C HIS A 83 -2.95 12.73 -15.77
N PRO A 84 -2.75 13.47 -14.66
CA PRO A 84 -1.55 13.37 -13.84
C PRO A 84 -1.22 11.95 -13.37
N GLY A 85 -2.23 11.16 -13.02
CA GLY A 85 -2.04 9.78 -12.62
C GLY A 85 -1.54 8.85 -13.74
N GLN A 86 -1.92 9.13 -14.98
CA GLN A 86 -1.50 8.34 -16.14
C GLN A 86 -0.10 8.69 -16.62
N VAL A 87 0.35 9.93 -16.43
CA VAL A 87 1.72 10.34 -16.76
C VAL A 87 2.74 9.56 -15.92
N SER A 88 2.49 9.41 -14.64
CA SER A 88 3.33 8.60 -13.74
C SER A 88 3.33 7.12 -14.14
N TYR A 89 2.19 6.59 -14.53
CA TYR A 89 2.00 5.23 -15.02
C TYR A 89 2.84 4.95 -16.27
N LEU A 90 2.80 5.84 -17.25
CA LEU A 90 3.53 5.69 -18.51
C LEU A 90 5.03 5.79 -18.35
N SER A 91 5.51 6.64 -17.45
CA SER A 91 6.94 6.73 -17.13
C SER A 91 7.43 5.39 -16.57
N SER A 92 6.70 4.80 -15.65
CA SER A 92 7.03 3.48 -15.09
C SER A 92 6.95 2.37 -16.15
N PHE A 93 5.98 2.45 -17.05
CA PHE A 93 5.81 1.50 -18.16
C PHE A 93 6.97 1.58 -19.18
N ALA A 94 7.40 2.78 -19.53
CA ALA A 94 8.54 2.99 -20.43
C ALA A 94 9.86 2.46 -19.83
N TYR A 95 10.03 2.52 -18.51
CA TYR A 95 11.19 1.95 -17.84
C TYR A 95 11.18 0.41 -17.81
N LEU A 96 10.01 -0.21 -17.67
CA LEU A 96 9.86 -1.66 -17.63
C LEU A 96 10.06 -2.30 -19.02
N PHE A 97 9.75 -1.58 -20.08
CA PHE A 97 9.83 -2.03 -21.47
C PHE A 97 10.68 -1.06 -22.30
N SER A 98 11.96 -0.93 -21.91
CA SER A 98 12.96 -0.23 -22.71
C SER A 98 13.14 -0.96 -24.05
N PHE A 99 12.38 -0.55 -25.02
CA PHE A 99 12.60 -0.89 -26.43
C PHE A 99 13.24 0.27 -27.13
#